data_b0c0f194fe3b3e120a44bc3de6efdaf9
#
_entry.id   b0c0f194fe3b3e120a44bc3de6efdaf9
#
_cell.length_a   1.000
_cell.length_b   1.000
_cell.length_c   1.000
_cell.angle_alpha   90.00
_cell.angle_beta   90.00
_cell.angle_gamma   90.00
#
_symmetry.space_group_name_H-M   'P 1'
#
loop_
_entity.id
_entity.type
_entity.pdbx_description
1 polymer ?
#
loop_
_entity_poly.entity_id
_entity_poly.type
_entity_poly.pdbx_seq_one_letter_code
_entity_poly.pdbx_strand_id
1 'polypeptide(L)'
;GYVRVIAGAGSGKTRALSHRFAYLVNELGILPGNILCVTFTNKSANEMRQRIHALTGDNDTGYINTFHGFCVSVLQEDSHAVQYPKSFLVLDNSDIDAMLGIIYEERGLTLRDMTYSAARDMIEIRKLFKEPEYYKDMITMSLDTLREKYERADTAGDIIFYGYLYQEKKCFGLDYNDLIKFSLYIFEQHEDIRLKWQQRLEYIIGAVVGFNALLAD
;
A
#
# COMPACT_ATOMS: atom_id res chain seq x y z
N GLY A 1 23.15 -8.45 -8.88
CA GLY A 1 22.51 -9.76 -8.98
C GLY A 1 21.62 -10.04 -7.77
N TYR A 2 20.61 -10.89 -7.93
CA TYR A 2 19.68 -11.24 -6.87
C TYR A 2 20.33 -12.22 -5.89
N VAL A 3 20.20 -11.97 -4.58
CA VAL A 3 20.65 -12.89 -3.53
C VAL A 3 19.44 -13.26 -2.66
N ARG A 4 19.12 -14.55 -2.58
CA ARG A 4 18.05 -15.07 -1.72
C ARG A 4 18.67 -15.81 -0.53
N VAL A 5 18.29 -15.40 0.68
CA VAL A 5 18.70 -16.06 1.93
C VAL A 5 17.47 -16.67 2.59
N ILE A 6 17.48 -18.00 2.78
CA ILE A 6 16.43 -18.73 3.49
C ILE A 6 16.86 -18.92 4.93
N ALA A 7 16.03 -18.47 5.87
CA ALA A 7 16.35 -18.54 7.29
C ALA A 7 15.07 -18.71 8.14
N GLY A 8 15.12 -19.57 9.14
CA GLY A 8 14.01 -19.85 10.06
C GLY A 8 13.63 -18.69 10.98
N ALA A 9 12.55 -18.83 11.73
CA ALA A 9 12.17 -17.86 12.77
C ALA A 9 13.28 -17.79 13.83
N GLY A 10 13.58 -16.58 14.34
CA GLY A 10 14.62 -16.37 15.35
C GLY A 10 16.08 -16.46 14.85
N SER A 11 16.31 -16.71 13.56
CA SER A 11 17.64 -16.90 12.98
C SER A 11 18.48 -15.62 12.82
N GLY A 12 17.99 -14.47 13.24
CA GLY A 12 18.69 -13.19 13.12
C GLY A 12 18.57 -12.49 11.77
N LYS A 13 17.55 -12.81 10.97
CA LYS A 13 17.30 -12.19 9.66
C LYS A 13 17.36 -10.66 9.68
N THR A 14 16.64 -10.04 10.57
CA THR A 14 16.60 -8.56 10.70
C THR A 14 17.99 -8.01 11.03
N ARG A 15 18.75 -8.72 11.88
CA ARG A 15 20.13 -8.34 12.20
C ARG A 15 21.02 -8.41 10.96
N ALA A 16 20.96 -9.50 10.19
CA ALA A 16 21.75 -9.65 8.97
C ALA A 16 21.42 -8.55 7.95
N LEU A 17 20.14 -8.19 7.77
CA LEU A 17 19.73 -7.12 6.88
C LEU A 17 20.21 -5.74 7.35
N SER A 18 20.16 -5.45 8.65
CA SER A 18 20.69 -4.20 9.20
C SER A 18 22.20 -4.07 8.99
N HIS A 19 22.96 -5.16 9.16
CA HIS A 19 24.39 -5.17 8.86
C HIS A 19 24.68 -5.06 7.36
N ARG A 20 23.85 -5.65 6.51
CA ARG A 20 23.98 -5.47 5.07
C ARG A 20 23.74 -4.03 4.64
N PHE A 21 22.75 -3.36 5.23
CA PHE A 21 22.51 -1.93 5.01
C PHE A 21 23.73 -1.10 5.42
N ALA A 22 24.21 -1.31 6.66
CA ALA A 22 25.36 -0.60 7.16
C ALA A 22 26.62 -0.82 6.31
N TYR A 23 26.84 -2.03 5.79
CA TYR A 23 27.93 -2.34 4.87
C TYR A 23 27.80 -1.54 3.54
N LEU A 24 26.60 -1.44 2.96
CA LEU A 24 26.38 -0.67 1.76
C LEU A 24 26.72 0.82 1.96
N VAL A 25 26.32 1.36 3.11
CA VAL A 25 26.57 2.78 3.44
C VAL A 25 28.02 3.03 3.80
N ASN A 26 28.58 2.28 4.78
CA ASN A 26 29.88 2.59 5.36
C ASN A 26 31.05 2.15 4.47
N GLU A 27 30.93 0.98 3.82
CA GLU A 27 32.03 0.40 3.04
C GLU A 27 31.93 0.71 1.54
N LEU A 28 30.71 0.73 1.00
CA LEU A 28 30.51 0.98 -0.44
C LEU A 28 30.11 2.42 -0.75
N GLY A 29 29.87 3.26 0.26
CA GLY A 29 29.52 4.67 0.08
C GLY A 29 28.15 4.90 -0.56
N ILE A 30 27.24 3.93 -0.49
CA ILE A 30 25.89 4.07 -1.03
C ILE A 30 25.09 5.00 -0.14
N LEU A 31 24.43 5.99 -0.75
CA LEU A 31 23.57 6.89 0.01
C LEU A 31 22.37 6.15 0.61
N PRO A 32 22.02 6.38 1.89
CA PRO A 32 20.89 5.72 2.52
C PRO A 32 19.58 5.87 1.72
N GLY A 33 19.33 7.03 1.12
CA GLY A 33 18.17 7.30 0.27
C GLY A 33 18.09 6.44 -1.00
N ASN A 34 19.17 5.73 -1.36
CA ASN A 34 19.19 4.81 -2.51
C ASN A 34 18.94 3.35 -2.11
N ILE A 35 18.63 3.11 -0.84
CA ILE A 35 18.38 1.77 -0.30
C ILE A 35 16.94 1.66 0.18
N LEU A 36 16.19 0.71 -0.37
CA LEU A 36 14.87 0.32 0.10
C LEU A 36 14.99 -0.91 1.01
N CYS A 37 14.53 -0.81 2.24
CA CYS A 37 14.36 -1.93 3.14
C CYS A 37 12.89 -2.17 3.43
N VAL A 38 12.37 -3.34 3.07
CA VAL A 38 10.97 -3.71 3.28
C VAL A 38 10.85 -4.76 4.36
N THR A 39 10.00 -4.51 5.34
CA THR A 39 9.65 -5.44 6.42
C THR A 39 8.14 -5.70 6.46
N PHE A 40 7.73 -6.72 7.20
CA PHE A 40 6.32 -7.09 7.29
C PHE A 40 5.51 -6.19 8.24
N THR A 41 6.14 -5.72 9.32
CA THR A 41 5.44 -4.99 10.38
C THR A 41 6.13 -3.67 10.70
N ASN A 42 5.35 -2.69 11.17
CA ASN A 42 5.89 -1.41 11.64
C ASN A 42 6.87 -1.60 12.79
N LYS A 43 6.63 -2.59 13.67
CA LYS A 43 7.55 -2.95 14.75
C LYS A 43 8.91 -3.35 14.19
N SER A 44 8.94 -4.25 13.22
CA SER A 44 10.20 -4.70 12.58
C SER A 44 10.89 -3.56 11.82
N ALA A 45 10.13 -2.67 11.17
CA ALA A 45 10.69 -1.48 10.52
C ALA A 45 11.36 -0.54 11.55
N ASN A 46 10.71 -0.28 12.67
CA ASN A 46 11.26 0.56 13.72
C ASN A 46 12.51 -0.06 14.37
N GLU A 47 12.49 -1.36 14.66
CA GLU A 47 13.67 -2.08 15.16
C GLU A 47 14.84 -2.01 14.17
N MET A 48 14.56 -2.13 12.88
CA MET A 48 15.58 -2.03 11.83
C MET A 48 16.17 -0.63 11.76
N ARG A 49 15.35 0.42 11.81
CA ARG A 49 15.82 1.82 11.84
C ARG A 49 16.76 2.07 13.04
N GLN A 50 16.35 1.64 14.24
CA GLN A 50 17.19 1.80 15.44
C GLN A 50 18.53 1.08 15.31
N ARG A 51 18.55 -0.13 14.77
CA ARG A 51 19.79 -0.89 14.54
C ARG A 51 20.68 -0.25 13.50
N ILE A 52 20.11 0.22 12.40
CA ILE A 52 20.86 0.89 11.33
C ILE A 52 21.45 2.20 11.87
N HIS A 53 20.66 3.00 12.57
CA HIS A 53 21.17 4.20 13.23
C HIS A 53 22.36 3.91 14.17
N ALA A 54 22.25 2.85 14.98
CA ALA A 54 23.35 2.43 15.88
C ALA A 54 24.60 1.96 15.11
N LEU A 55 24.47 1.42 13.90
CA LEU A 55 25.58 0.91 13.10
C LEU A 55 26.22 1.98 12.21
N THR A 56 25.45 2.92 11.70
CA THR A 56 25.91 3.96 10.76
C THR A 56 26.20 5.29 11.43
N GLY A 57 25.58 5.55 12.59
CA GLY A 57 25.63 6.86 13.26
C GLY A 57 24.82 7.95 12.52
N ASP A 58 24.14 7.61 11.45
CA ASP A 58 23.36 8.53 10.63
C ASP A 58 21.86 8.47 10.98
N ASN A 59 21.22 9.64 10.94
CA ASN A 59 19.76 9.74 11.10
C ASN A 59 19.01 9.41 9.82
N ASP A 60 19.66 9.49 8.66
CA ASP A 60 19.09 9.04 7.40
C ASP A 60 19.16 7.51 7.33
N THR A 61 18.02 6.89 7.44
CA THR A 61 17.86 5.43 7.36
C THR A 61 17.27 4.99 6.03
N GLY A 62 17.21 5.85 5.03
CA GLY A 62 16.64 5.57 3.72
C GLY A 62 15.16 5.20 3.78
N TYR A 63 14.73 4.38 2.84
CA TYR A 63 13.34 3.88 2.79
C TYR A 63 13.21 2.58 3.58
N ILE A 64 13.19 2.69 4.92
CA ILE A 64 12.91 1.53 5.78
C ILE A 64 11.44 1.58 6.18
N ASN A 65 10.62 0.74 5.57
CA ASN A 65 9.18 0.73 5.76
C ASN A 65 8.59 -0.69 5.69
N THR A 66 7.32 -0.79 6.05
CA THR A 66 6.50 -1.89 5.55
C THR A 66 6.25 -1.69 4.05
N PHE A 67 5.77 -2.73 3.38
CA PHE A 67 5.42 -2.63 1.96
C PHE A 67 4.39 -1.52 1.71
N HIS A 68 3.34 -1.47 2.53
CA HIS A 68 2.34 -0.40 2.46
C HIS A 68 2.92 0.98 2.74
N GLY A 69 3.82 1.09 3.71
CA GLY A 69 4.49 2.35 4.01
C GLY A 69 5.37 2.86 2.85
N PHE A 70 5.99 1.96 2.09
CA PHE A 70 6.68 2.33 0.86
C PHE A 70 5.69 2.82 -0.22
N CYS A 71 4.56 2.13 -0.40
CA CYS A 71 3.51 2.59 -1.32
C CYS A 71 2.98 3.98 -0.94
N VAL A 72 2.82 4.27 0.35
CA VAL A 72 2.47 5.63 0.81
C VAL A 72 3.52 6.65 0.37
N SER A 73 4.82 6.34 0.48
CA SER A 73 5.88 7.25 0.04
C SER A 73 5.82 7.52 -1.47
N VAL A 74 5.58 6.48 -2.27
CA VAL A 74 5.39 6.62 -3.73
C VAL A 74 4.20 7.52 -4.03
N LEU A 75 3.06 7.24 -3.42
CA LEU A 75 1.83 7.99 -3.66
C LEU A 75 1.92 9.44 -3.16
N GLN A 76 2.61 9.71 -2.06
CA GLN A 76 2.82 11.09 -1.59
C GLN A 76 3.70 11.90 -2.54
N GLU A 77 4.70 11.28 -3.16
CA GLU A 77 5.57 11.96 -4.12
C GLU A 77 4.89 12.15 -5.48
N ASP A 78 4.22 11.11 -5.99
CA ASP A 78 3.70 11.03 -7.35
C ASP A 78 2.15 10.97 -7.42
N SER A 79 1.45 11.47 -6.43
CA SER A 79 -0.03 11.46 -6.33
C SER A 79 -0.73 12.10 -7.53
N HIS A 80 -0.07 13.05 -8.20
CA HIS A 80 -0.59 13.70 -9.40
C HIS A 80 -0.90 12.71 -10.52
N ALA A 81 -0.14 11.61 -10.61
CA ALA A 81 -0.34 10.57 -11.63
C ALA A 81 -1.67 9.81 -11.47
N VAL A 82 -2.26 9.84 -10.29
CA VAL A 82 -3.56 9.22 -9.98
C VAL A 82 -4.63 10.25 -9.62
N GLN A 83 -4.34 11.54 -9.81
CA GLN A 83 -5.25 12.65 -9.52
C GLN A 83 -5.70 12.72 -8.05
N TYR A 84 -4.83 12.31 -7.13
CA TYR A 84 -5.05 12.39 -5.69
C TYR A 84 -4.18 13.51 -5.09
N PRO A 85 -4.62 14.16 -3.99
CA PRO A 85 -3.77 15.09 -3.26
C PRO A 85 -2.65 14.35 -2.54
N LYS A 86 -1.53 15.02 -2.28
CA LYS A 86 -0.44 14.45 -1.45
C LYS A 86 -0.89 14.10 -0.03
N SER A 87 -1.91 14.79 0.45
CA SER A 87 -2.53 14.60 1.77
C SER A 87 -3.74 13.64 1.74
N PHE A 88 -3.71 12.62 0.87
CA PHE A 88 -4.74 11.59 0.85
C PHE A 88 -4.84 10.88 2.22
N LEU A 89 -5.99 10.31 2.51
CA LEU A 89 -6.23 9.59 3.76
C LEU A 89 -5.87 8.12 3.60
N VAL A 90 -5.21 7.54 4.59
CA VAL A 90 -5.05 6.08 4.70
C VAL A 90 -6.12 5.56 5.65
N LEU A 91 -7.01 4.75 5.11
CA LEU A 91 -8.21 4.29 5.81
C LEU A 91 -7.91 3.05 6.66
N ASP A 92 -8.33 3.09 7.92
CA ASP A 92 -8.37 1.95 8.80
C ASP A 92 -9.79 1.32 8.88
N ASN A 93 -9.94 0.25 9.66
CA ASN A 93 -11.23 -0.41 9.81
C ASN A 93 -12.31 0.49 10.41
N SER A 94 -11.94 1.45 11.27
CA SER A 94 -12.90 2.40 11.86
C SER A 94 -13.40 3.39 10.82
N ASP A 95 -12.52 3.85 9.94
CA ASP A 95 -12.88 4.72 8.82
C ASP A 95 -13.81 4.00 7.84
N ILE A 96 -13.50 2.74 7.52
CA ILE A 96 -14.33 1.89 6.66
C ILE A 96 -15.73 1.71 7.28
N ASP A 97 -15.81 1.41 8.58
CA ASP A 97 -17.09 1.26 9.29
C ASP A 97 -17.90 2.54 9.29
N ALA A 98 -17.26 3.71 9.41
CA ALA A 98 -17.94 4.99 9.29
C ALA A 98 -18.52 5.21 7.88
N MET A 99 -17.79 4.86 6.83
CA MET A 99 -18.29 4.91 5.45
C MET A 99 -19.44 3.94 5.23
N LEU A 100 -19.35 2.72 5.76
CA LEU A 100 -20.44 1.74 5.70
C LEU A 100 -21.70 2.28 6.39
N GLY A 101 -21.55 2.95 7.54
CA GLY A 101 -22.67 3.61 8.23
C GLY A 101 -23.41 4.61 7.33
N ILE A 102 -22.67 5.44 6.60
CA ILE A 102 -23.25 6.40 5.64
C ILE A 102 -24.01 5.67 4.53
N ILE A 103 -23.40 4.64 3.92
CA ILE A 103 -24.00 3.86 2.84
C ILE A 103 -25.29 3.18 3.31
N TYR A 104 -25.26 2.58 4.49
CA TYR A 104 -26.41 1.87 5.05
C TYR A 104 -27.58 2.84 5.33
N GLU A 105 -27.30 4.00 5.89
CA GLU A 105 -28.29 5.04 6.13
C GLU A 105 -28.89 5.55 4.81
N GLU A 106 -28.06 5.90 3.82
CA GLU A 106 -28.50 6.43 2.53
C GLU A 106 -29.34 5.43 1.72
N ARG A 107 -29.03 4.15 1.82
CA ARG A 107 -29.66 3.10 0.99
C ARG A 107 -30.64 2.20 1.77
N GLY A 108 -30.87 2.48 3.04
CA GLY A 108 -31.81 1.74 3.87
C GLY A 108 -31.37 0.29 4.15
N LEU A 109 -30.06 0.02 4.15
CA LEU A 109 -29.51 -1.27 4.55
C LEU A 109 -29.42 -1.39 6.07
N THR A 110 -29.46 -2.62 6.54
CA THR A 110 -29.36 -2.94 7.97
C THR A 110 -28.28 -4.01 8.23
N LEU A 111 -27.89 -4.17 9.48
CA LEU A 111 -26.97 -5.25 9.88
C LEU A 111 -27.52 -6.66 9.64
N ARG A 112 -28.83 -6.79 9.36
CA ARG A 112 -29.46 -8.06 8.94
C ARG A 112 -29.13 -8.39 7.49
N ASP A 113 -28.96 -7.37 6.65
CA ASP A 113 -28.57 -7.54 5.25
C ASP A 113 -27.09 -7.96 5.16
N MET A 114 -26.22 -7.27 5.90
CA MET A 114 -24.81 -7.62 6.05
C MET A 114 -24.22 -6.89 7.26
N THR A 115 -23.46 -7.60 8.10
CA THR A 115 -22.70 -6.93 9.18
C THR A 115 -21.52 -6.17 8.63
N TYR A 116 -21.01 -5.16 9.34
CA TYR A 116 -19.83 -4.39 8.89
C TYR A 116 -18.60 -5.26 8.69
N SER A 117 -18.38 -6.26 9.57
CA SER A 117 -17.28 -7.21 9.36
C SER A 117 -17.41 -7.98 8.05
N ALA A 118 -18.62 -8.53 7.78
CA ALA A 118 -18.88 -9.24 6.53
C ALA A 118 -18.79 -8.32 5.30
N ALA A 119 -19.16 -7.05 5.44
CA ALA A 119 -19.02 -6.07 4.39
C ALA A 119 -17.55 -5.75 4.08
N ARG A 120 -16.70 -5.59 5.10
CA ARG A 120 -15.25 -5.43 4.90
C ARG A 120 -14.63 -6.64 4.20
N ASP A 121 -14.95 -7.85 4.67
CA ASP A 121 -14.47 -9.10 4.07
C ASP A 121 -14.93 -9.20 2.60
N MET A 122 -16.18 -8.86 2.31
CA MET A 122 -16.73 -8.88 0.95
C MET A 122 -16.02 -7.85 0.05
N ILE A 123 -15.79 -6.63 0.54
CA ILE A 123 -15.06 -5.59 -0.19
C ILE A 123 -13.63 -6.08 -0.51
N GLU A 124 -12.92 -6.63 0.47
CA GLU A 124 -11.56 -7.14 0.29
C GLU A 124 -11.52 -8.28 -0.75
N ILE A 125 -12.40 -9.28 -0.62
CA ILE A 125 -12.49 -10.39 -1.58
C ILE A 125 -12.82 -9.87 -2.97
N ARG A 126 -13.70 -8.89 -3.08
CA ARG A 126 -14.08 -8.32 -4.37
C ARG A 126 -12.93 -7.55 -5.01
N LYS A 127 -12.24 -6.71 -4.26
CA LYS A 127 -11.05 -5.98 -4.70
C LYS A 127 -9.91 -6.91 -5.13
N LEU A 128 -9.71 -8.03 -4.45
CA LEU A 128 -8.61 -8.94 -4.73
C LEU A 128 -8.89 -9.93 -5.87
N PHE A 129 -10.12 -10.47 -5.94
CA PHE A 129 -10.39 -11.64 -6.77
C PHE A 129 -11.52 -11.48 -7.80
N LYS A 130 -12.58 -10.71 -7.50
CA LYS A 130 -13.73 -10.59 -8.38
C LYS A 130 -13.62 -9.41 -9.35
N GLU A 131 -13.16 -8.28 -8.85
CA GLU A 131 -12.95 -7.07 -9.61
C GLU A 131 -11.53 -6.50 -9.35
N PRO A 132 -10.47 -7.25 -9.67
CA PRO A 132 -9.10 -6.89 -9.31
C PRO A 132 -8.61 -5.60 -9.99
N GLU A 133 -9.32 -5.11 -10.99
CA GLU A 133 -9.04 -3.86 -11.72
C GLU A 133 -9.91 -2.67 -11.29
N TYR A 134 -10.68 -2.79 -10.20
CA TYR A 134 -11.55 -1.73 -9.66
C TYR A 134 -10.84 -0.37 -9.49
N TYR A 135 -9.54 -0.41 -9.19
CA TYR A 135 -8.73 0.80 -9.00
C TYR A 135 -8.62 1.65 -10.28
N LYS A 136 -8.70 1.03 -11.46
CA LYS A 136 -8.72 1.76 -12.73
C LYS A 136 -9.96 2.66 -12.80
N ASP A 137 -11.11 2.14 -12.39
CA ASP A 137 -12.35 2.91 -12.29
C ASP A 137 -12.21 4.06 -11.28
N MET A 138 -11.63 3.79 -10.11
CA MET A 138 -11.38 4.82 -9.10
C MET A 138 -10.46 5.95 -9.61
N ILE A 139 -9.45 5.62 -10.41
CA ILE A 139 -8.50 6.60 -10.95
C ILE A 139 -9.11 7.36 -12.12
N THR A 140 -9.75 6.68 -13.07
CA THR A 140 -10.14 7.25 -14.37
C THR A 140 -11.56 7.81 -14.41
N MET A 141 -12.49 7.27 -13.61
CA MET A 141 -13.88 7.75 -13.61
C MET A 141 -14.02 9.04 -12.80
N SER A 142 -14.95 9.89 -13.22
CA SER A 142 -15.36 11.04 -12.43
C SER A 142 -16.09 10.60 -11.15
N LEU A 143 -16.15 11.48 -10.17
CA LEU A 143 -16.92 11.23 -8.95
C LEU A 143 -18.41 11.02 -9.27
N ASP A 144 -18.97 11.77 -10.24
CA ASP A 144 -20.36 11.64 -10.66
C ASP A 144 -20.63 10.27 -11.30
N THR A 145 -19.71 9.76 -12.12
CA THR A 145 -19.85 8.43 -12.73
C THR A 145 -19.83 7.32 -11.67
N LEU A 146 -18.97 7.41 -10.67
CA LEU A 146 -18.97 6.46 -9.55
C LEU A 146 -20.25 6.57 -8.71
N ARG A 147 -20.75 7.78 -8.52
CA ARG A 147 -22.02 8.03 -7.85
C ARG A 147 -23.18 7.38 -8.60
N GLU A 148 -23.24 7.52 -9.92
CA GLU A 148 -24.28 6.86 -10.74
C GLU A 148 -24.23 5.33 -10.62
N LYS A 149 -23.02 4.72 -10.61
CA LYS A 149 -22.87 3.28 -10.35
C LYS A 149 -23.44 2.88 -8.97
N TYR A 150 -23.15 3.66 -7.96
CA TYR A 150 -23.68 3.45 -6.62
C TYR A 150 -25.20 3.58 -6.55
N GLU A 151 -25.76 4.61 -7.16
CA GLU A 151 -27.22 4.86 -7.17
C GLU A 151 -28.00 3.79 -7.95
N ARG A 152 -27.42 3.24 -9.02
CA ARG A 152 -28.02 2.17 -9.84
C ARG A 152 -27.88 0.77 -9.26
N ALA A 153 -27.02 0.57 -8.28
CA ALA A 153 -26.84 -0.73 -7.63
C ALA A 153 -28.12 -1.15 -6.91
N ASP A 154 -28.51 -2.41 -7.06
CA ASP A 154 -29.80 -2.94 -6.55
C ASP A 154 -29.61 -4.13 -5.57
N THR A 155 -28.44 -4.77 -5.57
CA THR A 155 -28.11 -5.80 -4.57
C THR A 155 -27.34 -5.19 -3.40
N ALA A 156 -27.51 -5.75 -2.20
CA ALA A 156 -26.78 -5.29 -1.01
C ALA A 156 -25.25 -5.27 -1.23
N GLY A 157 -24.73 -6.31 -1.89
CA GLY A 157 -23.29 -6.40 -2.18
C GLY A 157 -22.80 -5.31 -3.14
N ASP A 158 -23.57 -5.00 -4.20
CA ASP A 158 -23.20 -3.95 -5.16
C ASP A 158 -23.37 -2.55 -4.54
N ILE A 159 -24.44 -2.34 -3.78
CA ILE A 159 -24.67 -1.08 -3.05
C ILE A 159 -23.48 -0.79 -2.14
N ILE A 160 -23.07 -1.77 -1.35
CA ILE A 160 -21.95 -1.63 -0.41
C ILE A 160 -20.64 -1.40 -1.18
N PHE A 161 -20.36 -2.18 -2.22
CA PHE A 161 -19.11 -2.10 -2.95
C PHE A 161 -18.94 -0.78 -3.70
N TYR A 162 -19.91 -0.42 -4.54
CA TYR A 162 -19.83 0.84 -5.31
C TYR A 162 -20.02 2.06 -4.42
N GLY A 163 -20.82 1.96 -3.36
CA GLY A 163 -20.91 3.00 -2.34
C GLY A 163 -19.57 3.23 -1.63
N TYR A 164 -18.85 2.17 -1.32
CA TYR A 164 -17.54 2.25 -0.70
C TYR A 164 -16.51 2.93 -1.64
N LEU A 165 -16.40 2.50 -2.90
CA LEU A 165 -15.53 3.14 -3.88
C LEU A 165 -15.86 4.64 -4.08
N TYR A 166 -17.16 4.98 -4.08
CA TYR A 166 -17.60 6.36 -4.17
C TYR A 166 -17.18 7.18 -2.95
N GLN A 167 -17.34 6.65 -1.73
CA GLN A 167 -16.93 7.34 -0.50
C GLN A 167 -15.40 7.49 -0.44
N GLU A 168 -14.64 6.46 -0.78
CA GLU A 168 -13.18 6.53 -0.87
C GLU A 168 -12.74 7.67 -1.80
N LYS A 169 -13.27 7.72 -3.01
CA LYS A 169 -12.91 8.78 -3.97
C LYS A 169 -13.35 10.16 -3.49
N LYS A 170 -14.51 10.27 -2.88
CA LYS A 170 -15.06 11.53 -2.36
C LYS A 170 -14.19 12.17 -1.29
N CYS A 171 -13.58 11.38 -0.43
CA CYS A 171 -12.70 11.87 0.64
C CYS A 171 -11.21 11.75 0.31
N PHE A 172 -10.85 11.30 -0.90
CA PHE A 172 -9.48 10.94 -1.26
C PHE A 172 -8.86 9.94 -0.28
N GLY A 173 -9.65 8.95 0.15
CA GLY A 173 -9.24 7.86 1.00
C GLY A 173 -8.72 6.68 0.20
N LEU A 174 -7.74 5.97 0.74
CA LEU A 174 -7.18 4.75 0.20
C LEU A 174 -7.03 3.71 1.30
N ASP A 175 -7.58 2.51 1.13
CA ASP A 175 -7.29 1.39 2.01
C ASP A 175 -5.96 0.71 1.65
N TYR A 176 -5.58 -0.33 2.38
CA TYR A 176 -4.31 -1.01 2.16
C TYR A 176 -4.21 -1.67 0.77
N ASN A 177 -5.31 -2.18 0.21
CA ASN A 177 -5.32 -2.72 -1.14
C ASN A 177 -5.08 -1.61 -2.18
N ASP A 178 -5.72 -0.47 -1.98
CA ASP A 178 -5.58 0.68 -2.88
C ASP A 178 -4.16 1.23 -2.90
N LEU A 179 -3.49 1.30 -1.75
CA LEU A 179 -2.09 1.75 -1.68
C LEU A 179 -1.19 0.95 -2.63
N ILE A 180 -1.36 -0.37 -2.65
CA ILE A 180 -0.59 -1.25 -3.54
C ILE A 180 -1.04 -1.06 -4.99
N LYS A 181 -2.34 -1.13 -5.25
CA LYS A 181 -2.89 -1.08 -6.61
C LYS A 181 -2.61 0.25 -7.31
N PHE A 182 -2.74 1.36 -6.59
CA PHE A 182 -2.44 2.69 -7.13
C PHE A 182 -0.94 2.87 -7.40
N SER A 183 -0.08 2.36 -6.53
CA SER A 183 1.38 2.38 -6.76
C SER A 183 1.77 1.55 -7.98
N LEU A 184 1.18 0.36 -8.15
CA LEU A 184 1.38 -0.47 -9.34
C LEU A 184 0.91 0.25 -10.60
N TYR A 185 -0.29 0.85 -10.57
CA TYR A 185 -0.80 1.62 -11.70
C TYR A 185 0.16 2.74 -12.12
N ILE A 186 0.71 3.48 -11.17
CA ILE A 186 1.68 4.54 -11.46
C ILE A 186 2.89 3.95 -12.19
N PHE A 187 3.46 2.86 -11.70
CA PHE A 187 4.64 2.25 -12.30
C PHE A 187 4.35 1.59 -13.65
N GLU A 188 3.14 1.10 -13.89
CA GLU A 188 2.74 0.51 -15.17
C GLU A 188 2.42 1.57 -16.23
N GLN A 189 1.77 2.65 -15.86
CA GLN A 189 1.27 3.67 -16.80
C GLN A 189 2.21 4.87 -16.99
N HIS A 190 3.13 5.11 -16.06
CA HIS A 190 4.04 6.27 -16.08
C HIS A 190 5.50 5.80 -16.05
N GLU A 191 6.05 5.57 -17.23
CA GLU A 191 7.43 5.08 -17.39
C GLU A 191 8.47 6.02 -16.79
N ASP A 192 8.29 7.32 -16.93
CA ASP A 192 9.15 8.35 -16.36
C ASP A 192 9.23 8.26 -14.83
N ILE A 193 8.08 8.06 -14.17
CA ILE A 193 8.03 7.87 -12.73
C ILE A 193 8.68 6.54 -12.32
N ARG A 194 8.37 5.46 -13.05
CA ARG A 194 9.01 4.16 -12.83
C ARG A 194 10.53 4.24 -12.93
N LEU A 195 11.06 4.86 -13.98
CA LEU A 195 12.49 5.04 -14.18
C LEU A 195 13.13 5.91 -13.08
N LYS A 196 12.44 6.97 -12.65
CA LYS A 196 12.88 7.81 -11.51
C LYS A 196 13.10 6.97 -10.25
N TRP A 197 12.14 6.11 -9.88
CA TRP A 197 12.24 5.25 -8.71
C TRP A 197 13.27 4.12 -8.89
N GLN A 198 13.36 3.51 -10.07
CA GLN A 198 14.38 2.49 -10.37
C GLN A 198 15.80 3.06 -10.32
N GLN A 199 16.03 4.27 -10.77
CA GLN A 199 17.32 4.95 -10.70
C GLN A 199 17.68 5.36 -9.27
N ARG A 200 16.69 5.76 -8.47
CA ARG A 200 16.88 6.13 -7.06
C ARG A 200 17.20 4.92 -6.19
N LEU A 201 16.48 3.83 -6.36
CA LEU A 201 16.59 2.64 -5.51
C LEU A 201 17.59 1.64 -6.09
N GLU A 202 18.87 1.86 -5.82
CA GLU A 202 19.96 1.00 -6.29
C GLU A 202 19.94 -0.38 -5.61
N TYR A 203 19.49 -0.43 -4.36
CA TYR A 203 19.44 -1.66 -3.56
C TYR A 203 18.07 -1.84 -2.91
N ILE A 204 17.54 -3.05 -3.04
CA ILE A 204 16.30 -3.45 -2.39
C ILE A 204 16.62 -4.62 -1.45
N ILE A 205 16.34 -4.45 -0.17
CA ILE A 205 16.57 -5.42 0.89
C ILE A 205 15.22 -5.77 1.50
N GLY A 206 14.80 -7.03 1.44
CA GLY A 206 13.51 -7.46 1.98
C GLY A 206 13.65 -8.60 2.98
N ALA A 207 12.99 -8.46 4.15
CA ALA A 207 12.73 -9.56 5.05
C ALA A 207 11.29 -10.03 4.84
N VAL A 208 11.07 -10.97 3.95
CA VAL A 208 9.73 -11.42 3.62
C VAL A 208 9.58 -12.90 3.91
N VAL A 209 8.59 -13.24 4.72
CA VAL A 209 8.10 -14.61 4.84
C VAL A 209 7.07 -14.80 3.73
N GLY A 210 7.43 -15.51 2.67
CA GLY A 210 6.48 -15.88 1.61
C GLY A 210 6.38 -14.95 0.39
N PHE A 211 7.30 -14.01 0.19
CA PHE A 211 7.29 -13.09 -0.96
C PHE A 211 7.90 -13.72 -2.22
N ASN A 212 7.17 -14.64 -2.82
CA ASN A 212 7.67 -15.37 -4.01
C ASN A 212 7.12 -14.87 -5.35
N ALA A 213 6.28 -13.85 -5.40
CA ALA A 213 5.51 -13.61 -6.63
C ALA A 213 5.47 -12.16 -7.17
N LEU A 214 5.93 -11.16 -6.47
CA LEU A 214 5.68 -9.76 -6.89
C LEU A 214 6.90 -8.98 -7.41
N LEU A 215 8.10 -9.54 -7.35
CA LEU A 215 9.32 -8.87 -7.85
C LEU A 215 10.16 -9.75 -8.78
N ALA A 216 9.61 -10.82 -9.34
CA ALA A 216 10.35 -11.79 -10.15
C ALA A 216 10.05 -11.72 -11.66
N ASP A 217 9.35 -10.68 -12.15
CA ASP A 217 9.16 -10.42 -13.59
C ASP A 217 9.66 -9.04 -13.97
#